data_b9401716e27eff1b4c00e56aefb1e200
#
_entry.id   b9401716e27eff1b4c00e56aefb1e200
#
_cell.length_a   1.000
_cell.length_b   1.000
_cell.length_c   1.000
_cell.angle_alpha   90.00
_cell.angle_beta   90.00
_cell.angle_gamma   90.00
#
_symmetry.space_group_name_H-M   'P 1'
#
loop_
_entity.id
_entity.type
_entity.pdbx_description
1 polymer ?
#
loop_
_entity_poly.entity_id
_entity_poly.type
_entity_poly.pdbx_seq_one_letter_code
_entity_poly.pdbx_strand_id
1 'polypeptide(L)'
;MHILTSSVKDRKSVMKVIENGDPALIIGTHALIQENVKFNNLGLAIIDEQQRFGVEQRKKLMISDDLTPHQLVMTATPIPRTTALAIYGDLELSIINEMPPGRKKINSKVLAGGKRESNEVFNIAREHLEKKSQIFVVCPYIEESENSDIKAAEKVYELYKSEFNKYNVELLHGKMKADEKENKMLKMKNGEIDIMVSTVVIEVGIDITNATLMIIESPGKIWFKPITST
;
A
#
# COMPACT_ATOMS: atom_id res chain seq x y z
N MET A 1 -1.30 -24.44 8.54
CA MET A 1 -1.47 -23.03 8.16
C MET A 1 -2.66 -22.91 7.23
N HIS A 2 -3.56 -21.95 7.49
CA HIS A 2 -4.78 -21.73 6.71
C HIS A 2 -4.88 -20.25 6.30
N ILE A 3 -5.56 -19.98 5.19
CA ILE A 3 -5.80 -18.63 4.68
C ILE A 3 -7.30 -18.37 4.66
N LEU A 4 -7.74 -17.23 5.20
CA LEU A 4 -9.13 -16.79 5.17
C LEU A 4 -9.24 -15.36 4.60
N THR A 5 -9.75 -15.28 3.38
CA THR A 5 -10.06 -14.00 2.70
C THR A 5 -11.47 -14.07 2.11
N SER A 6 -11.97 -12.96 1.61
CA SER A 6 -13.30 -12.93 0.95
C SER A 6 -13.38 -13.80 -0.32
N SER A 7 -12.23 -14.10 -0.95
CA SER A 7 -12.14 -14.86 -2.22
C SER A 7 -11.80 -16.34 -2.06
N VAL A 8 -11.51 -16.80 -0.83
CA VAL A 8 -11.14 -18.21 -0.59
C VAL A 8 -12.33 -19.15 -0.79
N LYS A 9 -12.14 -20.15 -1.65
CA LYS A 9 -13.19 -21.15 -2.00
C LYS A 9 -13.52 -22.09 -0.84
N ASP A 10 -12.53 -22.47 -0.03
CA ASP A 10 -12.70 -23.44 1.07
C ASP A 10 -12.82 -22.77 2.45
N ARG A 11 -13.69 -21.75 2.53
CA ARG A 11 -13.97 -21.02 3.77
C ARG A 11 -14.49 -21.96 4.87
N LYS A 12 -15.29 -22.99 4.52
CA LYS A 12 -15.93 -23.86 5.51
C LYS A 12 -14.93 -24.71 6.28
N SER A 13 -13.87 -25.22 5.65
CA SER A 13 -12.85 -26.00 6.35
C SER A 13 -12.05 -25.13 7.31
N VAL A 14 -11.68 -23.92 6.90
CA VAL A 14 -10.98 -22.98 7.78
C VAL A 14 -11.83 -22.59 8.99
N MET A 15 -13.13 -22.34 8.78
CA MET A 15 -14.06 -22.03 9.88
C MET A 15 -14.15 -23.17 10.90
N LYS A 16 -14.19 -24.43 10.46
CA LYS A 16 -14.18 -25.58 11.38
C LYS A 16 -12.92 -25.65 12.23
N VAL A 17 -11.74 -25.37 11.66
CA VAL A 17 -10.48 -25.33 12.41
C VAL A 17 -10.51 -24.24 13.48
N ILE A 18 -11.07 -23.06 13.15
CA ILE A 18 -11.24 -21.96 14.09
C ILE A 18 -12.21 -22.34 15.23
N GLU A 19 -13.35 -22.91 14.90
CA GLU A 19 -14.40 -23.30 15.84
C GLU A 19 -13.97 -24.45 16.76
N ASN A 20 -13.18 -25.40 16.23
CA ASN A 20 -12.66 -26.52 17.03
C ASN A 20 -11.55 -26.08 18.00
N GLY A 21 -10.88 -24.95 17.76
CA GLY A 21 -9.73 -24.51 18.55
C GLY A 21 -8.47 -25.36 18.31
N ASP A 22 -8.37 -26.01 17.15
CA ASP A 22 -7.20 -26.79 16.79
C ASP A 22 -5.95 -25.88 16.65
N PRO A 23 -4.77 -26.36 17.10
CA PRO A 23 -3.53 -25.58 16.94
C PRO A 23 -3.25 -25.24 15.48
N ALA A 24 -3.40 -23.98 15.10
CA ALA A 24 -3.23 -23.53 13.73
C ALA A 24 -2.72 -22.10 13.62
N LEU A 25 -2.01 -21.81 12.53
CA LEU A 25 -1.72 -20.45 12.08
C LEU A 25 -2.74 -20.08 11.01
N ILE A 26 -3.55 -19.06 11.28
CA ILE A 26 -4.56 -18.56 10.36
C ILE A 26 -4.20 -17.18 9.91
N ILE A 27 -4.04 -17.00 8.61
CA ILE A 27 -3.70 -15.72 7.99
C ILE A 27 -4.90 -15.25 7.19
N GLY A 28 -5.25 -13.97 7.30
CA GLY A 28 -6.38 -13.44 6.53
C GLY A 28 -6.47 -11.92 6.57
N THR A 29 -7.48 -11.42 5.90
CA THR A 29 -7.85 -10.02 5.85
C THR A 29 -8.97 -9.72 6.86
N HIS A 30 -9.74 -8.65 6.66
CA HIS A 30 -10.95 -8.33 7.43
C HIS A 30 -11.96 -9.51 7.52
N ALA A 31 -11.80 -10.53 6.69
CA ALA A 31 -12.63 -11.74 6.76
C ALA A 31 -12.49 -12.49 8.09
N LEU A 32 -11.36 -12.34 8.80
CA LEU A 32 -11.13 -12.92 10.13
C LEU A 32 -11.88 -12.21 11.26
N ILE A 33 -12.33 -10.97 11.02
CA ILE A 33 -12.95 -10.10 12.06
C ILE A 33 -14.47 -9.99 11.85
N GLN A 34 -15.02 -10.77 10.94
CA GLN A 34 -16.47 -10.80 10.72
C GLN A 34 -17.21 -11.40 11.91
N GLU A 35 -18.46 -11.00 12.11
CA GLU A 35 -19.29 -11.45 13.25
C GLU A 35 -19.49 -12.96 13.36
N ASN A 36 -19.42 -13.65 12.24
CA ASN A 36 -19.56 -15.08 12.16
C ASN A 36 -18.26 -15.86 12.42
N VAL A 37 -17.12 -15.19 12.67
CA VAL A 37 -15.86 -15.84 13.02
C VAL A 37 -15.66 -15.77 14.53
N LYS A 38 -15.77 -16.91 15.20
CA LYS A 38 -15.56 -17.03 16.63
C LYS A 38 -14.40 -17.98 16.88
N PHE A 39 -13.32 -17.44 17.44
CA PHE A 39 -12.16 -18.22 17.83
C PHE A 39 -12.43 -18.91 19.17
N ASN A 40 -12.37 -20.23 19.19
CA ASN A 40 -12.58 -20.98 20.43
C ASN A 40 -11.39 -20.87 21.39
N ASN A 41 -10.16 -20.80 20.87
CA ASN A 41 -8.94 -20.73 21.70
C ASN A 41 -7.87 -19.88 20.99
N LEU A 42 -8.05 -18.56 20.99
CA LEU A 42 -7.10 -17.64 20.36
C LEU A 42 -5.96 -17.32 21.34
N GLY A 43 -4.76 -17.81 21.08
CA GLY A 43 -3.58 -17.56 21.91
C GLY A 43 -2.83 -16.29 21.55
N LEU A 44 -2.74 -15.95 20.24
CA LEU A 44 -2.02 -14.77 19.75
C LEU A 44 -2.77 -14.15 18.56
N ALA A 45 -3.01 -12.85 18.61
CA ALA A 45 -3.51 -12.04 17.52
C ALA A 45 -2.42 -11.07 17.02
N ILE A 46 -2.06 -11.16 15.72
CA ILE A 46 -1.13 -10.24 15.08
C ILE A 46 -1.91 -9.38 14.10
N ILE A 47 -1.86 -8.06 14.28
CA ILE A 47 -2.56 -7.07 13.45
C ILE A 47 -1.52 -6.19 12.79
N ASP A 48 -1.42 -6.29 11.46
CA ASP A 48 -0.57 -5.42 10.66
C ASP A 48 -1.40 -4.28 10.05
N GLU A 49 -0.76 -3.13 9.80
CA GLU A 49 -1.41 -1.93 9.26
C GLU A 49 -2.71 -1.57 10.01
N GLN A 50 -2.60 -1.47 11.30
CA GLN A 50 -3.71 -1.31 12.23
C GLN A 50 -4.69 -0.18 11.87
N GLN A 51 -4.22 0.90 11.25
CA GLN A 51 -5.06 2.03 10.83
C GLN A 51 -6.17 1.62 9.83
N ARG A 52 -6.05 0.45 9.20
CA ARG A 52 -7.05 -0.12 8.30
C ARG A 52 -8.22 -0.78 9.04
N PHE A 53 -8.12 -0.94 10.36
CA PHE A 53 -9.13 -1.61 11.17
C PHE A 53 -9.84 -0.61 12.08
N GLY A 54 -11.17 -0.61 12.05
CA GLY A 54 -11.99 0.18 12.96
C GLY A 54 -11.84 -0.26 14.44
N VAL A 55 -12.14 0.64 15.37
CA VAL A 55 -12.03 0.38 16.81
C VAL A 55 -12.88 -0.83 17.24
N GLU A 56 -14.11 -0.93 16.74
CA GLU A 56 -15.04 -2.03 17.04
C GLU A 56 -14.54 -3.37 16.50
N GLN A 57 -13.92 -3.36 15.33
CA GLN A 57 -13.35 -4.56 14.73
C GLN A 57 -12.19 -5.11 15.54
N ARG A 58 -11.37 -4.25 16.13
CA ARG A 58 -10.25 -4.64 17.00
C ARG A 58 -10.74 -5.23 18.31
N LYS A 59 -11.76 -4.63 18.92
CA LYS A 59 -12.37 -5.14 20.16
C LYS A 59 -12.83 -6.59 20.01
N LYS A 60 -13.35 -6.99 18.84
CA LYS A 60 -13.79 -8.37 18.58
C LYS A 60 -12.68 -9.40 18.65
N LEU A 61 -11.44 -9.05 18.30
CA LEU A 61 -10.28 -9.93 18.49
C LEU A 61 -9.76 -9.96 19.94
N MET A 62 -10.21 -9.01 20.77
CA MET A 62 -9.74 -8.85 22.13
C MET A 62 -10.61 -9.59 23.15
N ILE A 63 -11.84 -9.93 22.79
CA ILE A 63 -12.82 -10.54 23.70
C ILE A 63 -13.01 -12.00 23.30
N SER A 64 -12.35 -12.88 24.01
CA SER A 64 -12.68 -14.29 24.13
C SER A 64 -13.28 -14.49 25.51
N ASP A 65 -14.34 -15.29 25.63
CA ASP A 65 -15.13 -15.40 26.86
C ASP A 65 -14.32 -15.84 28.09
N ASP A 66 -13.17 -16.54 27.93
CA ASP A 66 -12.39 -17.08 29.04
C ASP A 66 -10.90 -16.70 29.07
N LEU A 67 -10.30 -16.28 27.96
CA LEU A 67 -8.86 -15.97 27.88
C LEU A 67 -8.60 -14.77 26.99
N THR A 68 -7.89 -13.75 27.49
CA THR A 68 -7.42 -12.63 26.69
C THR A 68 -6.21 -13.09 25.85
N PRO A 69 -6.29 -13.08 24.52
CA PRO A 69 -5.15 -13.46 23.69
C PRO A 69 -4.01 -12.47 23.78
N HIS A 70 -2.78 -12.93 23.62
CA HIS A 70 -1.65 -12.03 23.39
C HIS A 70 -1.87 -11.23 22.11
N GLN A 71 -1.41 -9.98 22.11
CA GLN A 71 -1.62 -9.07 20.98
C GLN A 71 -0.33 -8.46 20.51
N LEU A 72 -0.09 -8.51 19.21
CA LEU A 72 0.96 -7.76 18.54
C LEU A 72 0.32 -6.85 17.49
N VAL A 73 0.42 -5.56 17.72
CA VAL A 73 -0.14 -4.56 16.82
C VAL A 73 1.00 -3.82 16.14
N MET A 74 1.01 -3.83 14.82
CA MET A 74 2.06 -3.21 14.02
C MET A 74 1.51 -2.07 13.16
N THR A 75 2.30 -1.03 12.99
CA THR A 75 1.99 0.09 12.09
C THR A 75 3.28 0.72 11.56
N ALA A 76 3.27 1.09 10.28
CA ALA A 76 4.36 1.85 9.68
C ALA A 76 4.20 3.37 9.89
N THR A 77 3.02 3.84 10.31
CA THR A 77 2.80 5.25 10.61
C THR A 77 3.23 5.57 12.04
N PRO A 78 4.17 6.51 12.25
CA PRO A 78 4.60 6.86 13.60
C PRO A 78 3.42 7.46 14.39
N ILE A 79 3.08 6.82 15.50
CA ILE A 79 2.08 7.31 16.44
C ILE A 79 2.84 7.97 17.60
N PRO A 80 2.59 9.25 17.93
CA PRO A 80 3.19 9.87 19.08
C PRO A 80 2.95 9.03 20.34
N ARG A 81 3.98 8.90 21.19
CA ARG A 81 3.93 8.04 22.38
C ARG A 81 2.73 8.36 23.29
N THR A 82 2.40 9.63 23.44
CA THR A 82 1.23 10.09 24.20
C THR A 82 -0.09 9.60 23.60
N THR A 83 -0.21 9.63 22.28
CA THR A 83 -1.38 9.13 21.57
C THR A 83 -1.45 7.60 21.63
N ALA A 84 -0.32 6.91 21.53
CA ALA A 84 -0.26 5.47 21.67
C ALA A 84 -0.71 5.03 23.07
N LEU A 85 -0.25 5.67 24.13
CA LEU A 85 -0.69 5.42 25.49
C LEU A 85 -2.18 5.70 25.71
N ALA A 86 -2.72 6.76 25.09
CA ALA A 86 -4.14 7.10 25.20
C ALA A 86 -5.05 6.09 24.45
N ILE A 87 -4.56 5.51 23.35
CA ILE A 87 -5.35 4.58 22.52
C ILE A 87 -5.20 3.13 22.99
N TYR A 88 -4.01 2.76 23.48
CA TYR A 88 -3.64 1.37 23.74
C TYR A 88 -3.39 1.07 25.22
N GLY A 89 -3.44 2.09 26.09
CA GLY A 89 -3.35 2.03 27.56
C GLY A 89 -2.38 0.99 28.15
N ASP A 90 -2.71 -0.27 27.99
CA ASP A 90 -2.03 -1.40 28.62
C ASP A 90 -1.02 -2.13 27.71
N LEU A 91 -0.74 -1.62 26.48
CA LEU A 91 0.22 -2.25 25.59
C LEU A 91 1.61 -1.63 25.72
N GLU A 92 2.64 -2.48 25.78
CA GLU A 92 4.03 -2.04 25.69
C GLU A 92 4.36 -1.56 24.27
N LEU A 93 5.05 -0.42 24.18
CA LEU A 93 5.46 0.16 22.92
C LEU A 93 6.92 -0.23 22.58
N SER A 94 7.10 -0.97 21.50
CA SER A 94 8.40 -1.25 20.91
C SER A 94 8.58 -0.46 19.62
N ILE A 95 9.69 0.29 19.51
CA ILE A 95 9.96 1.15 18.36
C ILE A 95 11.20 0.65 17.63
N ILE A 96 11.06 0.41 16.32
CA ILE A 96 12.17 0.09 15.43
C ILE A 96 12.63 1.41 14.78
N ASN A 97 13.74 1.95 15.27
CA ASN A 97 14.28 3.24 14.81
C ASN A 97 15.31 3.13 13.69
N GLU A 98 15.75 1.91 13.40
CA GLU A 98 16.78 1.67 12.40
C GLU A 98 16.18 1.27 11.06
N MET A 99 16.75 1.79 9.99
CA MET A 99 16.41 1.37 8.65
C MET A 99 17.15 0.07 8.32
N PRO A 100 16.54 -0.82 7.52
CA PRO A 100 17.24 -2.02 7.05
C PRO A 100 18.58 -1.66 6.38
N PRO A 101 19.63 -2.50 6.55
CA PRO A 101 20.90 -2.29 5.90
C PRO A 101 20.73 -2.13 4.38
N GLY A 102 21.42 -1.14 3.79
CA GLY A 102 21.39 -0.91 2.34
C GLY A 102 20.29 0.06 1.86
N ARG A 103 19.34 0.44 2.69
CA ARG A 103 18.30 1.38 2.29
C ARG A 103 18.85 2.79 2.15
N LYS A 104 18.76 3.35 0.94
CA LYS A 104 19.24 4.71 0.64
C LYS A 104 18.27 5.76 1.17
N LYS A 105 18.79 6.94 1.53
CA LYS A 105 17.97 8.08 1.92
C LYS A 105 17.11 8.56 0.74
N ILE A 106 15.86 8.87 1.04
CA ILE A 106 14.95 9.46 0.06
C ILE A 106 15.27 10.95 -0.06
N ASN A 107 15.56 11.40 -1.27
CA ASN A 107 15.68 12.82 -1.58
C ASN A 107 14.34 13.32 -2.11
N SER A 108 13.77 14.34 -1.48
CA SER A 108 12.51 14.94 -1.90
C SER A 108 12.74 16.33 -2.42
N LYS A 109 12.14 16.66 -3.57
CA LYS A 109 12.18 17.99 -4.19
C LYS A 109 10.75 18.45 -4.46
N VAL A 110 10.48 19.71 -4.14
CA VAL A 110 9.21 20.37 -4.43
C VAL A 110 9.43 21.36 -5.55
N LEU A 111 8.62 21.30 -6.59
CA LEU A 111 8.65 22.22 -7.72
C LEU A 111 7.34 23.04 -7.75
N ALA A 112 7.45 24.31 -8.07
CA ALA A 112 6.32 25.24 -7.99
C ALA A 112 5.26 25.04 -9.09
N GLY A 113 5.60 24.32 -10.16
CA GLY A 113 4.77 24.11 -11.36
C GLY A 113 5.02 25.20 -12.41
N GLY A 114 5.03 24.79 -13.68
CA GLY A 114 5.28 25.63 -14.85
C GLY A 114 6.07 24.87 -15.92
N LYS A 115 6.23 25.46 -17.10
CA LYS A 115 6.94 24.81 -18.22
C LYS A 115 8.39 24.45 -17.89
N ARG A 116 9.10 25.32 -17.15
CA ARG A 116 10.50 25.09 -16.79
C ARG A 116 10.63 23.94 -15.82
N GLU A 117 9.77 23.89 -14.84
CA GLU A 117 9.73 22.86 -13.83
C GLU A 117 9.30 21.51 -14.44
N SER A 118 8.34 21.52 -15.37
CA SER A 118 7.95 20.29 -16.09
C SER A 118 9.13 19.72 -16.88
N ASN A 119 9.94 20.55 -17.55
CA ASN A 119 11.14 20.11 -18.25
C ASN A 119 12.18 19.50 -17.28
N GLU A 120 12.30 20.08 -16.08
CA GLU A 120 13.19 19.55 -15.05
C GLU A 120 12.72 18.16 -14.59
N VAL A 121 11.40 17.97 -14.39
CA VAL A 121 10.79 16.66 -14.09
C VAL A 121 11.17 15.63 -15.14
N PHE A 122 10.93 15.96 -16.40
CA PHE A 122 11.21 15.02 -17.49
C PHE A 122 12.69 14.71 -17.63
N ASN A 123 13.58 15.65 -17.34
CA ASN A 123 15.02 15.39 -17.33
C ASN A 123 15.40 14.40 -16.22
N ILE A 124 14.89 14.60 -15.00
CA ILE A 124 15.13 13.65 -13.90
C ILE A 124 14.56 12.27 -14.25
N ALA A 125 13.35 12.24 -14.83
CA ALA A 125 12.74 10.97 -15.25
C ALA A 125 13.61 10.25 -16.30
N ARG A 126 14.16 10.98 -17.30
CA ARG A 126 15.08 10.41 -18.30
C ARG A 126 16.33 9.82 -17.65
N GLU A 127 16.95 10.54 -16.72
CA GLU A 127 18.13 10.04 -16.01
C GLU A 127 17.87 8.71 -15.27
N HIS A 128 16.68 8.55 -14.68
CA HIS A 128 16.29 7.31 -14.01
C HIS A 128 16.02 6.18 -15.01
N LEU A 129 15.32 6.47 -16.11
CA LEU A 129 15.02 5.50 -17.14
C LEU A 129 16.28 5.01 -17.88
N GLU A 130 17.26 5.89 -18.14
CA GLU A 130 18.55 5.53 -18.73
C GLU A 130 19.35 4.57 -17.84
N LYS A 131 19.15 4.67 -16.51
CA LYS A 131 19.72 3.72 -15.55
C LYS A 131 18.88 2.43 -15.40
N LYS A 132 17.89 2.24 -16.29
CA LYS A 132 16.95 1.12 -16.26
C LYS A 132 16.11 1.05 -14.98
N SER A 133 15.91 2.17 -14.32
CA SER A 133 15.02 2.29 -13.17
C SER A 133 13.59 2.54 -13.61
N GLN A 134 12.64 2.13 -12.79
CA GLN A 134 11.22 2.33 -13.04
C GLN A 134 10.69 3.56 -12.29
N ILE A 135 9.59 4.13 -12.78
CA ILE A 135 9.02 5.37 -12.26
C ILE A 135 7.54 5.18 -11.93
N PHE A 136 7.13 5.66 -10.75
CA PHE A 136 5.73 5.89 -10.44
C PHE A 136 5.36 7.35 -10.61
N VAL A 137 4.26 7.61 -11.32
CA VAL A 137 3.63 8.93 -11.42
C VAL A 137 2.28 8.84 -10.74
N VAL A 138 2.14 9.49 -9.59
CA VAL A 138 0.93 9.45 -8.78
C VAL A 138 0.13 10.73 -9.00
N CYS A 139 -1.11 10.57 -9.43
CA CYS A 139 -2.10 11.64 -9.54
C CYS A 139 -3.04 11.54 -8.33
N PRO A 140 -2.82 12.29 -7.25
CA PRO A 140 -3.68 12.19 -6.07
C PRO A 140 -5.10 12.65 -6.37
N TYR A 141 -6.06 12.12 -5.63
CA TYR A 141 -7.46 12.59 -5.67
C TYR A 141 -7.56 14.05 -5.25
N ILE A 142 -8.31 14.85 -6.00
CA ILE A 142 -8.43 16.29 -5.79
C ILE A 142 -9.86 16.73 -5.62
N GLU A 143 -10.80 15.99 -6.20
CA GLU A 143 -12.23 16.29 -6.17
C GLU A 143 -13.04 15.11 -5.66
N GLU A 144 -14.26 15.40 -5.18
CA GLU A 144 -15.22 14.43 -4.67
C GLU A 144 -15.74 13.44 -5.73
N SER A 145 -15.36 13.59 -7.02
CA SER A 145 -15.80 12.68 -8.08
C SER A 145 -14.64 11.86 -8.66
N GLU A 146 -14.68 10.55 -8.46
CA GLU A 146 -13.73 9.59 -9.06
C GLU A 146 -13.57 9.71 -10.59
N ASN A 147 -14.58 10.25 -11.28
CA ASN A 147 -14.54 10.40 -12.73
C ASN A 147 -13.64 11.55 -13.19
N SER A 148 -13.53 12.64 -12.41
CA SER A 148 -12.64 13.76 -12.72
C SER A 148 -11.18 13.38 -12.53
N ASP A 149 -10.90 12.60 -11.49
CA ASP A 149 -9.55 12.17 -11.16
C ASP A 149 -8.99 11.17 -12.19
N ILE A 150 -9.85 10.26 -12.68
CA ILE A 150 -9.45 9.34 -13.76
C ILE A 150 -9.12 10.12 -15.04
N LYS A 151 -9.94 11.09 -15.42
CA LYS A 151 -9.67 11.94 -16.59
C LYS A 151 -8.39 12.78 -16.43
N ALA A 152 -8.08 13.23 -15.21
CA ALA A 152 -6.84 13.92 -14.92
C ALA A 152 -5.63 12.98 -15.10
N ALA A 153 -5.71 11.76 -14.57
CA ALA A 153 -4.66 10.76 -14.71
C ALA A 153 -4.51 10.28 -16.18
N GLU A 154 -5.60 10.17 -16.94
CA GLU A 154 -5.55 9.89 -18.37
C GLU A 154 -4.78 10.97 -19.14
N LYS A 155 -4.98 12.25 -18.84
CA LYS A 155 -4.22 13.34 -19.46
C LYS A 155 -2.75 13.28 -19.12
N VAL A 156 -2.41 12.97 -17.86
CA VAL A 156 -1.02 12.79 -17.42
C VAL A 156 -0.42 11.57 -18.13
N TYR A 157 -1.15 10.47 -18.21
CA TYR A 157 -0.72 9.28 -18.95
C TYR A 157 -0.38 9.59 -20.42
N GLU A 158 -1.28 10.26 -21.13
CA GLU A 158 -1.02 10.64 -22.55
C GLU A 158 0.18 11.57 -22.69
N LEU A 159 0.38 12.50 -21.74
CA LEU A 159 1.54 13.37 -21.70
C LEU A 159 2.84 12.57 -21.53
N TYR A 160 2.90 11.67 -20.54
CA TYR A 160 4.09 10.84 -20.30
C TYR A 160 4.33 9.85 -21.45
N LYS A 161 3.28 9.28 -22.02
CA LYS A 161 3.37 8.39 -23.19
C LYS A 161 3.92 9.09 -24.43
N SER A 162 3.54 10.33 -24.66
CA SER A 162 4.07 11.12 -25.78
C SER A 162 5.52 11.55 -25.55
N GLU A 163 5.89 11.94 -24.32
CA GLU A 163 7.23 12.42 -23.97
C GLU A 163 8.24 11.26 -23.89
N PHE A 164 7.79 10.10 -23.43
CA PHE A 164 8.61 8.90 -23.23
C PHE A 164 8.25 7.76 -24.20
N ASN A 165 8.08 8.07 -25.47
CA ASN A 165 7.59 7.15 -26.50
C ASN A 165 8.47 5.91 -26.76
N LYS A 166 9.70 5.88 -26.24
CA LYS A 166 10.64 4.74 -26.30
C LYS A 166 10.47 3.79 -25.11
N TYR A 167 9.68 4.16 -24.11
CA TYR A 167 9.49 3.45 -22.87
C TYR A 167 8.05 2.96 -22.75
N ASN A 168 7.87 1.91 -21.97
CA ASN A 168 6.56 1.33 -21.76
C ASN A 168 5.83 2.07 -20.63
N VAL A 169 4.84 2.88 -20.99
CA VAL A 169 4.02 3.68 -20.05
C VAL A 169 2.66 3.03 -19.92
N GLU A 170 2.22 2.81 -18.68
CA GLU A 170 0.93 2.21 -18.38
C GLU A 170 0.14 3.04 -17.36
N LEU A 171 -1.19 2.96 -17.45
CA LEU A 171 -2.13 3.62 -16.53
C LEU A 171 -2.75 2.60 -15.59
N LEU A 172 -2.83 2.95 -14.30
CA LEU A 172 -3.50 2.19 -13.25
C LEU A 172 -4.49 3.09 -12.50
N HIS A 173 -5.77 2.69 -12.39
CA HIS A 173 -6.77 3.48 -11.67
C HIS A 173 -7.78 2.60 -10.91
N GLY A 174 -8.49 3.22 -9.95
CA GLY A 174 -9.40 2.54 -9.01
C GLY A 174 -10.48 1.68 -9.67
N LYS A 175 -11.03 2.11 -10.82
CA LYS A 175 -12.13 1.42 -11.53
C LYS A 175 -11.74 0.18 -12.32
N MET A 176 -10.45 -0.08 -12.51
CA MET A 176 -9.99 -1.32 -13.15
C MET A 176 -10.38 -2.54 -12.31
N LYS A 177 -10.64 -3.66 -12.99
CA LYS A 177 -10.89 -4.94 -12.32
C LYS A 177 -9.67 -5.38 -11.53
N ALA A 178 -9.89 -6.13 -10.44
CA ALA A 178 -8.81 -6.59 -9.56
C ALA A 178 -7.73 -7.36 -10.34
N ASP A 179 -8.13 -8.29 -11.19
CA ASP A 179 -7.23 -9.10 -12.00
C ASP A 179 -6.39 -8.25 -12.98
N GLU A 180 -6.96 -7.17 -13.52
CA GLU A 180 -6.26 -6.25 -14.42
C GLU A 180 -5.20 -5.44 -13.65
N LYS A 181 -5.55 -4.95 -12.46
CA LYS A 181 -4.62 -4.25 -11.57
C LYS A 181 -3.45 -5.14 -11.18
N GLU A 182 -3.75 -6.37 -10.76
CA GLU A 182 -2.75 -7.36 -10.37
C GLU A 182 -1.80 -7.66 -11.53
N ASN A 183 -2.34 -7.89 -12.73
CA ASN A 183 -1.52 -8.15 -13.92
C ASN A 183 -0.59 -6.97 -14.26
N LYS A 184 -1.09 -5.73 -14.22
CA LYS A 184 -0.25 -4.54 -14.44
C LYS A 184 0.85 -4.41 -13.39
N MET A 185 0.53 -4.68 -12.12
CA MET A 185 1.53 -4.66 -11.05
C MET A 185 2.58 -5.76 -11.19
N LEU A 186 2.19 -6.96 -11.63
CA LEU A 186 3.12 -8.03 -11.95
C LEU A 186 4.05 -7.64 -13.11
N LYS A 187 3.51 -7.04 -14.18
CA LYS A 187 4.33 -6.52 -15.30
C LYS A 187 5.31 -5.45 -14.83
N MET A 188 4.88 -4.54 -13.95
CA MET A 188 5.77 -3.55 -13.34
C MET A 188 6.88 -4.23 -12.55
N LYS A 189 6.56 -5.22 -11.71
CA LYS A 189 7.54 -5.99 -10.93
C LYS A 189 8.54 -6.73 -11.82
N ASN A 190 8.09 -7.26 -12.95
CA ASN A 190 8.93 -7.98 -13.91
C ASN A 190 9.80 -7.05 -14.78
N GLY A 191 9.66 -5.72 -14.65
CA GLY A 191 10.39 -4.76 -15.48
C GLY A 191 9.85 -4.59 -16.90
N GLU A 192 8.61 -5.04 -17.16
CA GLU A 192 7.95 -4.91 -18.47
C GLU A 192 7.31 -3.51 -18.64
N ILE A 193 7.15 -2.77 -17.56
CA ILE A 193 6.63 -1.40 -17.53
C ILE A 193 7.70 -0.50 -16.95
N ASP A 194 8.02 0.58 -17.63
CA ASP A 194 9.03 1.55 -17.21
C ASP A 194 8.41 2.68 -16.38
N ILE A 195 7.22 3.14 -16.75
CA ILE A 195 6.49 4.22 -16.08
C ILE A 195 5.06 3.77 -15.78
N MET A 196 4.67 3.83 -14.51
CA MET A 196 3.29 3.59 -14.08
C MET A 196 2.65 4.89 -13.63
N VAL A 197 1.64 5.35 -14.37
CA VAL A 197 0.78 6.47 -13.97
C VAL A 197 -0.39 5.92 -13.16
N SER A 198 -0.67 6.47 -11.99
CA SER A 198 -1.71 5.95 -11.09
C SER A 198 -2.51 7.04 -10.40
N THR A 199 -3.84 6.84 -10.26
CA THR A 199 -4.72 7.69 -9.46
C THR A 199 -4.66 7.38 -7.97
N VAL A 200 -4.24 6.18 -7.61
CA VAL A 200 -4.25 5.67 -6.23
C VAL A 200 -2.82 5.53 -5.76
N VAL A 201 -2.55 5.88 -4.52
CA VAL A 201 -1.37 5.38 -3.83
C VAL A 201 -1.46 3.86 -3.94
N ILE A 202 -0.47 3.25 -4.59
CA ILE A 202 -0.45 1.81 -4.84
C ILE A 202 -0.25 1.13 -3.48
N GLU A 203 -1.35 0.88 -2.80
CA GLU A 203 -1.40 0.16 -1.52
C GLU A 203 -1.19 -1.35 -1.69
N VAL A 204 -0.81 -1.78 -2.88
CA VAL A 204 -0.52 -3.18 -3.14
C VAL A 204 0.83 -3.48 -2.50
N GLY A 205 0.87 -4.36 -1.51
CA GLY A 205 2.08 -4.79 -0.81
C GLY A 205 3.07 -5.57 -1.71
N ILE A 206 3.24 -5.11 -2.95
CA ILE A 206 4.21 -5.63 -3.90
C ILE A 206 5.42 -4.71 -3.85
N ASP A 207 6.53 -5.25 -3.35
CA ASP A 207 7.80 -4.54 -3.39
C ASP A 207 8.34 -4.49 -4.82
N ILE A 208 8.54 -3.27 -5.34
CA ILE A 208 9.12 -3.02 -6.67
C ILE A 208 10.45 -2.33 -6.46
N THR A 209 11.47 -3.15 -6.23
CA THR A 209 12.82 -2.71 -5.87
C THR A 209 13.46 -1.80 -6.91
N ASN A 210 13.04 -1.91 -8.17
CA ASN A 210 13.60 -1.12 -9.27
C ASN A 210 12.88 0.23 -9.50
N ALA A 211 11.80 0.52 -8.79
CA ALA A 211 11.13 1.81 -8.83
C ALA A 211 11.86 2.81 -7.93
N THR A 212 12.70 3.63 -8.52
CA THR A 212 13.59 4.55 -7.78
C THR A 212 13.13 6.01 -7.81
N LEU A 213 12.11 6.33 -8.59
CA LEU A 213 11.53 7.67 -8.67
C LEU A 213 10.02 7.61 -8.50
N MET A 214 9.51 8.46 -7.62
CA MET A 214 8.08 8.74 -7.53
C MET A 214 7.82 10.22 -7.82
N ILE A 215 6.98 10.48 -8.79
CA ILE A 215 6.51 11.81 -9.16
C ILE A 215 5.08 11.93 -8.66
N ILE A 216 4.78 12.96 -7.87
CA ILE A 216 3.42 13.24 -7.40
C ILE A 216 2.91 14.45 -8.17
N GLU A 217 2.02 14.20 -9.12
CA GLU A 217 1.37 15.22 -9.94
C GLU A 217 0.16 15.77 -9.19
N SER A 218 0.07 17.10 -9.16
CA SER A 218 -1.11 17.77 -8.63
C SER A 218 -1.64 18.74 -9.68
N PRO A 219 -2.95 18.94 -9.88
CA PRO A 219 -3.46 19.93 -10.83
C PRO A 219 -2.90 21.31 -10.47
N GLY A 220 -1.98 21.78 -11.31
CA GLY A 220 -1.29 23.04 -11.16
C GLY A 220 0.04 23.02 -10.39
N LYS A 221 0.50 21.88 -9.85
CA LYS A 221 1.81 21.78 -9.18
C LYS A 221 2.37 20.35 -9.30
N ILE A 222 3.65 20.26 -9.64
CA ILE A 222 4.37 18.99 -9.72
C ILE A 222 5.20 18.81 -8.45
N TRP A 223 5.02 17.66 -7.76
CA TRP A 223 5.72 17.33 -6.53
C TRP A 223 6.62 16.11 -6.73
N PHE A 224 7.86 16.15 -6.26
CA PHE A 224 8.80 15.05 -6.36
C PHE A 224 9.06 14.36 -5.02
N LYS A 225 9.05 13.05 -5.06
CA LYS A 225 9.62 12.23 -4.01
C LYS A 225 10.37 11.06 -4.65
N PRO A 226 11.71 11.11 -4.79
CA PRO A 226 12.45 9.92 -5.18
C PRO A 226 12.27 8.84 -4.10
N ILE A 227 11.82 7.66 -4.51
CA ILE A 227 11.84 6.46 -3.67
C ILE A 227 13.12 5.72 -4.04
N THR A 228 14.10 5.69 -3.15
CA THR A 228 15.18 4.75 -3.29
C THR A 228 14.79 3.51 -2.51
N SER A 229 14.26 2.50 -3.19
CA SER A 229 14.31 1.15 -2.68
C SER A 229 15.73 0.64 -2.80
N THR A 230 16.16 -0.08 -1.83
CA THR A 230 17.43 -0.81 -1.70
C THR A 230 17.93 -1.40 -2.97
#